data_323e5678c5ecdfed64069cea0d38de2a
#
_entry.id   323e5678c5ecdfed64069cea0d38de2a
#
_cell.length_a   1.000
_cell.length_b   1.000
_cell.length_c   1.000
_cell.angle_alpha   90.00
_cell.angle_beta   90.00
_cell.angle_gamma   90.00
#
_symmetry.space_group_name_H-M   'P 1'
#
loop_
_entity.id
_entity.type
_entity.pdbx_description
1 polymer ?
#
loop_
_entity_poly.entity_id
_entity_poly.type
_entity_poly.pdbx_seq_one_letter_code
_entity_poly.pdbx_strand_id
1 'polypeptide(L)'
;MSKDDDFKFAAIPPIINSLFDDIEHRILSPLSCLREFDNHWMLEFDLPLVSKKDIKVTFDEDTINIEAKLNEKYSEKQIGNVAKFEYFKKSLSLSGKIDSKKTTAKFQKGRLVIKIPKKIIGHHVKIT
;
A
#
# COMPACT_ATOMS: atom_id res chain seq x y z
N MET A 1 9.35 9.95 -27.27
CA MET A 1 9.62 10.27 -26.61
C MET A 1 9.86 11.03 -26.65
N SER A 2 10.22 11.36 -27.00
CA SER A 2 10.73 11.78 -26.71
C SER A 2 10.72 12.72 -26.48
N LYS A 3 10.50 13.10 -26.63
CA LYS A 3 10.67 13.58 -26.32
C LYS A 3 10.85 13.71 -26.15
N ASP A 4 10.84 13.74 -26.53
CA ASP A 4 11.18 13.64 -26.21
C ASP A 4 11.42 13.14 -26.30
N ASP A 5 11.48 12.59 -26.89
CA ASP A 5 11.86 11.85 -26.80
C ASP A 5 12.46 11.81 -26.61
N ASP A 6 12.11 12.00 -26.76
CA ASP A 6 13.39 12.17 -26.17
C ASP A 6 13.51 11.50 -24.79
N PHE A 7 13.52 10.24 -24.79
CA PHE A 7 13.64 9.46 -23.58
C PHE A 7 15.09 9.45 -23.12
N LYS A 8 15.34 10.02 -21.94
CA LYS A 8 16.68 10.03 -21.35
C LYS A 8 16.70 9.09 -20.17
N PHE A 9 17.70 8.22 -20.12
CA PHE A 9 17.84 7.34 -18.95
C PHE A 9 18.05 8.12 -17.66
N ALA A 10 18.70 9.26 -17.74
CA ALA A 10 18.87 10.12 -16.58
C ALA A 10 17.55 10.63 -16.02
N ALA A 11 16.49 10.55 -16.84
CA ALA A 11 15.16 10.97 -16.45
C ALA A 11 14.24 9.79 -16.16
N ILE A 12 14.79 8.70 -15.61
CA ILE A 12 13.98 7.56 -15.19
C ILE A 12 12.93 8.02 -14.20
N PRO A 13 11.65 7.72 -14.47
CA PRO A 13 10.60 8.12 -13.54
C PRO A 13 10.83 7.56 -12.14
N PRO A 14 10.51 8.33 -11.09
CA PRO A 14 10.69 7.87 -9.71
C PRO A 14 10.04 6.53 -9.41
N ILE A 15 8.93 6.22 -10.08
CA ILE A 15 8.24 4.95 -9.87
C ILE A 15 9.11 3.76 -10.30
N ILE A 16 9.90 3.91 -11.37
CA ILE A 16 10.79 2.85 -11.83
C ILE A 16 11.96 2.70 -10.87
N ASN A 17 12.51 3.80 -10.37
CA ASN A 17 13.57 3.77 -9.37
C ASN A 17 13.09 3.07 -8.10
N SER A 18 11.86 3.35 -7.69
CA SER A 18 11.27 2.72 -6.52
C SER A 18 11.12 1.22 -6.72
N LEU A 19 10.75 0.79 -7.93
CA LEU A 19 10.62 -0.62 -8.25
C LEU A 19 11.97 -1.33 -8.15
N PHE A 20 13.04 -0.73 -8.67
CA PHE A 20 14.38 -1.30 -8.57
C PHE A 20 14.84 -1.39 -7.12
N ASP A 21 14.55 -0.37 -6.32
CA ASP A 21 14.86 -0.39 -4.90
C ASP A 21 14.13 -1.53 -4.20
N ASP A 22 12.84 -1.73 -4.54
CA ASP A 22 12.06 -2.80 -3.94
C ASP A 22 12.63 -4.17 -4.28
N ILE A 23 13.05 -4.38 -5.51
CA ILE A 23 13.66 -5.63 -5.92
C ILE A 23 14.97 -5.85 -5.16
N GLU A 24 15.78 -4.82 -5.04
CA GLU A 24 17.05 -4.90 -4.32
C GLU A 24 16.85 -5.25 -2.85
N HIS A 25 15.79 -4.71 -2.22
CA HIS A 25 15.47 -4.97 -0.83
C HIS A 25 14.53 -6.14 -0.62
N ARG A 26 14.22 -6.92 -1.67
CA ARG A 26 13.35 -8.09 -1.61
C ARG A 26 11.93 -7.76 -1.21
N ILE A 27 11.44 -6.64 -1.72
CA ILE A 27 10.11 -6.14 -1.41
C ILE A 27 9.20 -6.25 -2.64
N LEU A 28 7.99 -6.73 -2.41
CA LEU A 28 6.94 -6.75 -3.41
C LEU A 28 5.90 -5.70 -3.07
N SER A 29 5.37 -5.05 -4.09
CA SER A 29 4.23 -4.17 -3.92
C SER A 29 2.96 -4.99 -4.14
N PRO A 30 2.06 -5.07 -3.16
CA PRO A 30 0.84 -5.84 -3.32
C PRO A 30 -0.14 -5.13 -4.24
N LEU A 31 -0.98 -5.91 -4.90
CA LEU A 31 -2.09 -5.35 -5.63
C LEU A 31 -3.03 -4.68 -4.64
N SER A 32 -3.47 -3.48 -4.97
CA SER A 32 -4.31 -2.71 -4.06
C SER A 32 -5.42 -2.00 -4.80
N CYS A 33 -6.49 -1.73 -4.07
CA CYS A 33 -7.61 -0.95 -4.55
C CYS A 33 -8.00 0.03 -3.47
N LEU A 34 -8.10 1.30 -3.84
CA LEU A 34 -8.49 2.36 -2.92
C LEU A 34 -9.78 2.98 -3.41
N ARG A 35 -10.77 3.05 -2.53
CA ARG A 35 -12.04 3.70 -2.83
C ARG A 35 -12.36 4.73 -1.77
N GLU A 36 -12.75 5.91 -2.22
CA GLU A 36 -13.12 6.98 -1.32
C GLU A 36 -14.65 7.12 -1.26
N PHE A 37 -15.16 7.17 -0.04
CA PHE A 37 -16.57 7.46 0.23
C PHE A 37 -16.66 8.77 1.00
N ASP A 38 -17.87 9.25 1.21
CA ASP A 38 -18.07 10.54 1.88
C ASP A 38 -17.45 10.59 3.27
N ASN A 39 -17.58 9.51 4.03
CA ASN A 39 -17.17 9.49 5.43
C ASN A 39 -16.04 8.51 5.73
N HIS A 40 -15.53 7.81 4.75
CA HIS A 40 -14.45 6.86 4.97
C HIS A 40 -13.74 6.47 3.68
N TRP A 41 -12.58 5.83 3.84
CA TRP A 41 -11.84 5.19 2.78
C TRP A 41 -11.93 3.69 2.94
N MET A 42 -12.01 2.97 1.84
CA MET A 42 -11.87 1.52 1.83
C MET A 42 -10.62 1.16 1.06
N LEU A 43 -9.77 0.39 1.70
CA LEU A 43 -8.50 -0.03 1.15
C LEU A 43 -8.45 -1.55 1.13
N GLU A 44 -8.09 -2.12 -0.01
CA GLU A 44 -7.99 -3.57 -0.14
C GLU A 44 -6.64 -3.94 -0.71
N PHE A 45 -6.04 -4.98 -0.15
CA PHE A 45 -4.75 -5.50 -0.61
C PHE A 45 -4.84 -7.00 -0.80
N ASP A 46 -4.24 -7.49 -1.88
CA ASP A 46 -4.03 -8.92 -2.04
C ASP A 46 -2.69 -9.28 -1.44
N LEU A 47 -2.71 -10.12 -0.42
CA LEU A 47 -1.52 -10.54 0.30
C LEU A 47 -1.45 -12.07 0.34
N PRO A 48 -1.19 -12.70 -0.80
CA PRO A 48 -1.07 -14.15 -0.83
C PRO A 48 0.16 -14.61 -0.04
N LEU A 49 0.09 -15.81 0.51
CA LEU A 49 1.21 -16.44 1.24
C LEU A 49 1.61 -15.65 2.49
N VAL A 50 0.65 -14.96 3.09
CA VAL A 50 0.89 -14.17 4.30
C VAL A 50 -0.04 -14.68 5.40
N SER A 51 0.46 -14.73 6.62
CA SER A 51 -0.35 -15.01 7.81
C SER A 51 -0.77 -13.70 8.47
N LYS A 52 -1.96 -13.71 9.05
CA LYS A 52 -2.51 -12.53 9.72
C LYS A 52 -1.53 -11.92 10.73
N LYS A 53 -0.83 -12.78 11.48
CA LYS A 53 0.11 -12.32 12.51
C LYS A 53 1.32 -11.57 11.95
N ASP A 54 1.60 -11.72 10.66
CA ASP A 54 2.75 -11.11 10.02
C ASP A 54 2.39 -9.83 9.29
N ILE A 55 1.16 -9.34 9.45
CA ILE A 55 0.70 -8.10 8.82
C ILE A 55 0.81 -6.97 9.81
N LYS A 56 1.44 -5.89 9.36
CA LYS A 56 1.57 -4.68 10.16
C LYS A 56 0.99 -3.50 9.38
N VAL A 57 0.07 -2.80 10.02
CA VAL A 57 -0.55 -1.59 9.45
C VAL A 57 -0.25 -0.45 10.38
N THR A 58 0.35 0.59 9.86
CA THR A 58 0.69 1.77 10.66
C THR A 58 0.30 3.04 9.94
N PHE A 59 0.10 4.10 10.70
CA PHE A 59 -0.17 5.42 10.16
C PHE A 59 0.95 6.37 10.51
N ASP A 60 1.27 7.23 9.55
CA ASP A 60 2.18 8.35 9.74
C ASP A 60 1.46 9.56 9.15
N GLU A 61 0.81 10.35 10.01
CA GLU A 61 -0.07 11.44 9.61
C GLU A 61 -1.17 10.94 8.69
N ASP A 62 -1.18 11.34 7.42
CA ASP A 62 -2.18 10.94 6.44
C ASP A 62 -1.73 9.76 5.57
N THR A 63 -0.59 9.17 5.89
CA THR A 63 -0.04 8.06 5.13
C THR A 63 -0.26 6.76 5.88
N ILE A 64 -0.81 5.77 5.19
CA ILE A 64 -0.96 4.43 5.73
C ILE A 64 0.13 3.54 5.15
N ASN A 65 0.78 2.78 6.01
CA ASN A 65 1.85 1.87 5.64
C ASN A 65 1.44 0.43 5.92
N ILE A 66 1.58 -0.41 4.91
CA ILE A 66 1.30 -1.84 5.03
C ILE A 66 2.61 -2.59 4.86
N GLU A 67 2.86 -3.50 5.76
CA GLU A 67 4.01 -4.39 5.66
C GLU A 67 3.57 -5.79 6.03
N ALA A 68 3.94 -6.78 5.23
CA ALA A 68 3.57 -8.16 5.51
C ALA A 68 4.69 -9.10 5.08
N LYS A 69 5.11 -9.98 5.98
CA LYS A 69 6.14 -10.95 5.69
C LYS A 69 5.51 -12.17 5.02
N LEU A 70 6.17 -12.67 3.98
CA LEU A 70 5.72 -13.87 3.28
C LEU A 70 5.94 -15.10 4.14
N ASN A 71 4.93 -15.95 4.25
CA ASN A 71 4.96 -17.19 4.99
C ASN A 71 5.90 -18.20 4.41
N GLU A 72 5.71 -18.41 3.12
CA GLU A 72 6.51 -19.35 2.40
C GLU A 72 7.65 -18.61 1.78
N LYS A 73 8.73 -19.31 1.61
CA LYS A 73 9.85 -18.72 0.93
C LYS A 73 9.53 -18.63 -0.55
N TYR A 74 8.62 -17.72 -0.88
CA TYR A 74 8.45 -17.28 -2.24
C TYR A 74 9.81 -16.92 -2.81
N SER A 75 10.65 -16.55 -1.92
CA SER A 75 12.06 -16.35 -2.10
C SER A 75 12.80 -17.51 -2.73
N GLU A 76 12.34 -18.74 -2.61
CA GLU A 76 13.03 -19.87 -3.20
C GLU A 76 12.75 -20.03 -4.68
N LYS A 77 11.67 -19.39 -5.15
CA LYS A 77 11.36 -19.37 -6.56
C LYS A 77 12.04 -18.18 -7.17
N GLN A 78 13.18 -18.39 -7.75
CA GLN A 78 13.90 -17.33 -8.41
C GLN A 78 13.24 -16.98 -9.72
N ILE A 79 13.05 -15.69 -9.91
CA ILE A 79 12.66 -15.17 -11.23
C ILE A 79 13.97 -14.83 -11.91
N GLY A 80 14.51 -15.78 -12.67
CA GLY A 80 15.70 -15.57 -13.49
C GLY A 80 16.93 -15.14 -12.70
N ASN A 81 17.30 -15.82 -11.65
CA ASN A 81 18.46 -15.51 -10.81
C ASN A 81 18.40 -14.16 -10.10
N VAL A 82 17.21 -13.57 -10.01
CA VAL A 82 17.05 -12.30 -9.32
C VAL A 82 16.74 -12.55 -7.85
N ALA A 83 16.78 -11.50 -7.07
CA ALA A 83 16.62 -11.54 -5.63
C ALA A 83 15.33 -12.24 -5.19
N LYS A 84 15.42 -12.87 -4.03
CA LYS A 84 14.28 -13.51 -3.39
C LYS A 84 13.42 -12.46 -2.72
N PHE A 85 12.10 -12.59 -2.83
CA PHE A 85 11.17 -11.67 -2.19
C PHE A 85 10.76 -12.19 -0.82
N GLU A 86 10.74 -11.31 0.17
CA GLU A 86 10.43 -11.69 1.55
C GLU A 86 9.27 -10.89 2.12
N TYR A 87 8.99 -9.71 1.60
CA TYR A 87 7.99 -8.81 2.16
C TYR A 87 7.11 -8.19 1.09
N PHE A 88 5.86 -7.97 1.46
CA PHE A 88 5.02 -6.98 0.79
C PHE A 88 5.12 -5.69 1.56
N LYS A 89 5.28 -4.57 0.85
CA LYS A 89 5.24 -3.25 1.46
C LYS A 89 4.55 -2.27 0.54
N LYS A 90 3.72 -1.42 1.11
CA LYS A 90 3.11 -0.34 0.37
C LYS A 90 2.74 0.80 1.29
N SER A 91 2.93 2.02 0.80
CA SER A 91 2.52 3.24 1.50
C SER A 91 1.56 4.01 0.60
N LEU A 92 0.50 4.51 1.17
CA LEU A 92 -0.49 5.31 0.46
C LEU A 92 -0.81 6.56 1.26
N SER A 93 -0.78 7.71 0.58
CA SER A 93 -1.20 8.96 1.19
C SER A 93 -2.68 9.17 0.89
N LEU A 94 -3.43 9.52 1.92
CA LEU A 94 -4.86 9.75 1.82
C LEU A 94 -5.12 11.25 1.91
N SER A 95 -6.00 11.76 1.06
CA SER A 95 -6.36 13.16 1.12
C SER A 95 -7.33 13.41 2.28
N GLY A 96 -7.18 14.55 2.93
CA GLY A 96 -8.03 14.91 4.06
C GLY A 96 -7.57 14.28 5.36
N LYS A 97 -8.30 14.55 6.42
CA LYS A 97 -7.96 14.04 7.75
C LYS A 97 -8.62 12.70 7.98
N ILE A 98 -7.85 11.80 8.53
CA ILE A 98 -8.30 10.45 8.81
C ILE A 98 -8.35 10.23 10.32
N ASP A 99 -9.23 9.32 10.73
CA ASP A 99 -9.33 8.91 12.12
C ASP A 99 -8.65 7.55 12.27
N SER A 100 -7.37 7.59 12.54
CA SER A 100 -6.58 6.37 12.65
C SER A 100 -7.04 5.47 13.78
N LYS A 101 -7.55 6.06 14.85
CA LYS A 101 -8.00 5.29 16.02
C LYS A 101 -9.26 4.49 15.78
N LYS A 102 -10.08 4.93 14.84
CA LYS A 102 -11.31 4.23 14.48
C LYS A 102 -11.15 3.34 13.26
N THR A 103 -9.94 3.23 12.76
CA THR A 103 -9.65 2.38 11.62
C THR A 103 -9.78 0.91 12.00
N THR A 104 -10.43 0.14 11.15
CA THR A 104 -10.59 -1.29 11.34
C THR A 104 -10.00 -2.03 10.15
N ALA A 105 -9.51 -3.24 10.41
CA ALA A 105 -8.91 -4.06 9.38
C ALA A 105 -9.36 -5.50 9.54
N LYS A 106 -9.57 -6.16 8.41
CA LYS A 106 -9.97 -7.56 8.39
C LYS A 106 -9.15 -8.29 7.35
N PHE A 107 -8.58 -9.42 7.73
CA PHE A 107 -7.82 -10.25 6.82
C PHE A 107 -8.48 -11.60 6.68
N GLN A 108 -8.79 -11.98 5.45
CA GLN A 108 -9.52 -13.21 5.17
C GLN A 108 -9.17 -13.70 3.78
N LYS A 109 -8.80 -14.96 3.68
CA LYS A 109 -8.50 -15.60 2.38
C LYS A 109 -7.48 -14.83 1.55
N GLY A 110 -6.42 -14.34 2.21
CA GLY A 110 -5.36 -13.62 1.52
C GLY A 110 -5.68 -12.19 1.16
N ARG A 111 -6.83 -11.67 1.59
CA ARG A 111 -7.23 -10.30 1.32
C ARG A 111 -7.33 -9.49 2.60
N LEU A 112 -6.64 -8.37 2.61
CA LEU A 112 -6.71 -7.41 3.71
C LEU A 112 -7.63 -6.27 3.29
N VAL A 113 -8.67 -6.03 4.10
CA VAL A 113 -9.61 -4.93 3.86
C VAL A 113 -9.53 -3.99 5.05
N ILE A 114 -9.26 -2.72 4.77
CA ILE A 114 -9.10 -1.70 5.80
C ILE A 114 -10.13 -0.61 5.56
N LYS A 115 -10.90 -0.30 6.61
CA LYS A 115 -11.84 0.81 6.60
C LYS A 115 -11.25 1.93 7.43
N ILE A 116 -11.05 3.07 6.81
CA ILE A 116 -10.42 4.23 7.44
C ILE A 116 -11.43 5.36 7.49
N PRO A 117 -12.03 5.64 8.66
CA PRO A 117 -12.98 6.74 8.78
C PRO A 117 -12.29 8.08 8.59
N LYS A 118 -13.01 9.00 7.99
CA LYS A 118 -12.54 10.38 7.86
C LYS A 118 -12.87 11.12 9.15
N LYS A 119 -11.99 12.01 9.53
CA LYS A 119 -12.21 12.84 10.69
C LYS A 119 -13.20 13.94 10.33
N ILE A 120 -14.24 14.10 11.13
CA ILE A 120 -15.19 15.17 10.94
C ILE A 120 -14.58 16.45 11.46
N ILE A 121 -14.45 17.43 10.59
CA ILE A 121 -13.92 18.75 10.95
C ILE A 121 -15.05 19.77 10.84
N GLY A 122 -15.30 20.48 11.92
CA GLY A 122 -16.30 21.53 11.96
C GLY A 122 -17.68 21.01 12.32
N HIS A 123 -18.63 21.90 12.27
CA HIS A 123 -19.99 21.61 12.67
C HIS A 123 -20.91 21.55 11.47
N HIS A 124 -21.82 20.60 11.52
CA HIS A 124 -22.94 20.64 10.59
C HIS A 124 -23.90 21.70 11.06
N VAL A 125 -24.21 22.64 10.19
CA VAL A 125 -25.24 23.64 10.48
C VAL A 125 -26.56 23.05 10.04
N LYS A 126 -27.47 22.92 11.00
CA LYS A 126 -28.81 22.43 10.71
C LYS A 126 -29.60 23.56 10.06
N ILE A 127 -30.05 23.29 8.83
CA ILE A 127 -30.86 24.25 8.09
C ILE A 127 -32.32 23.92 8.35
N THR A 128 -33.04 24.89 8.87
CA THR A 128 -34.47 24.75 9.12
C THR A 128 -35.28 25.46 8.04
#